data_069ed057d4f56442ae8986da95c1461f
#
_entry.id   069ed057d4f56442ae8986da95c1461f
#
_cell.length_a   1.000
_cell.length_b   1.000
_cell.length_c   1.000
_cell.angle_alpha   90.00
_cell.angle_beta   90.00
_cell.angle_gamma   90.00
#
_symmetry.space_group_name_H-M   'P 1'
#
loop_
_entity.id
_entity.type
_entity.pdbx_description
1 polymer ?
#
loop_
_entity_poly.entity_id
_entity_poly.type
_entity_poly.pdbx_seq_one_letter_code
_entity_poly.pdbx_strand_id
1 'polypeptide(L)'
;MIVHVLLAWLAGALSWPSPPPDLHIVFRSEFVYQASTRTTSNEWWVSEGKSLARQGDRLSIYREDLGVVWRASVKAGTYTETKIQPTGQPVPTPPVPGKVDMHTAGYYWEPSYDWAVKASGQSSTIAGRPCREFVATGDADYAESRVSFWACDPLPGVTRNPTDTVAAPLRSASVKKMIFDTLAKHGGAWLLAAEEQQEPAIAPTMVMRVRVETLEAVTAPPGTFEMPPTFKQAGR
;
A
#
# COMPACT_ATOMS: atom_id res chain seq x y z
N MET A 1 49.26 48.40 -27.32
CA MET A 1 48.97 47.65 -26.09
C MET A 1 47.52 47.23 -26.17
N ILE A 2 47.27 46.01 -26.61
CA ILE A 2 45.91 45.46 -26.81
C ILE A 2 45.62 44.52 -25.64
N VAL A 3 44.66 44.90 -24.78
CA VAL A 3 44.22 44.10 -23.62
C VAL A 3 43.14 43.09 -24.12
N HIS A 4 43.50 41.83 -24.16
CA HIS A 4 42.53 40.76 -24.43
C HIS A 4 41.80 40.41 -23.13
N VAL A 5 40.51 40.76 -23.07
CA VAL A 5 39.61 40.30 -22.00
C VAL A 5 39.11 38.90 -22.37
N LEU A 6 39.63 37.89 -21.69
CA LEU A 6 39.12 36.51 -21.74
C LEU A 6 37.82 36.43 -20.93
N LEU A 7 36.70 36.39 -21.62
CA LEU A 7 35.38 36.00 -21.04
C LEU A 7 35.34 34.49 -20.82
N ALA A 8 35.62 34.08 -19.59
CA ALA A 8 35.38 32.70 -19.17
C ALA A 8 33.86 32.49 -19.05
N TRP A 9 33.30 31.74 -19.99
CA TRP A 9 31.95 31.23 -19.90
C TRP A 9 31.92 30.11 -18.82
N LEU A 10 31.44 30.45 -17.62
CA LEU A 10 31.01 29.45 -16.63
C LEU A 10 29.72 28.83 -17.15
N ALA A 11 29.85 27.77 -17.89
CA ALA A 11 28.74 26.83 -18.15
C ALA A 11 28.39 26.13 -16.82
N GLY A 12 27.65 26.82 -15.98
CA GLY A 12 26.99 26.17 -14.87
C GLY A 12 26.04 25.12 -15.44
N ALA A 13 26.42 23.86 -15.37
CA ALA A 13 25.53 22.76 -15.66
C ALA A 13 24.35 22.89 -14.71
N LEU A 14 23.23 23.42 -15.22
CA LEU A 14 21.94 23.33 -14.57
C LEU A 14 21.62 21.82 -14.50
N SER A 15 22.01 21.19 -13.40
CA SER A 15 21.56 19.83 -13.10
C SER A 15 20.07 19.93 -12.87
N TRP A 16 19.29 19.50 -13.85
CA TRP A 16 17.88 19.27 -13.67
C TRP A 16 17.72 18.28 -12.51
N PRO A 17 16.85 18.56 -11.53
CA PRO A 17 16.62 17.60 -10.46
C PRO A 17 16.21 16.26 -11.12
N SER A 18 16.92 15.22 -10.78
CA SER A 18 16.55 13.87 -11.22
C SER A 18 15.10 13.60 -10.83
N PRO A 19 14.31 12.99 -11.70
CA PRO A 19 12.96 12.61 -11.34
C PRO A 19 12.99 11.78 -10.04
N PRO A 20 11.97 11.93 -9.17
CA PRO A 20 11.92 11.15 -7.95
C PRO A 20 11.95 9.65 -8.32
N PRO A 21 12.69 8.85 -7.56
CA PRO A 21 12.77 7.41 -7.84
C PRO A 21 11.38 6.77 -7.74
N ASP A 22 11.19 5.70 -8.50
CA ASP A 22 10.03 4.85 -8.35
C ASP A 22 10.08 4.16 -6.98
N LEU A 23 8.93 3.72 -6.49
CA LEU A 23 8.84 3.00 -5.24
C LEU A 23 8.46 1.54 -5.52
N HIS A 24 9.30 0.62 -5.07
CA HIS A 24 9.07 -0.82 -5.09
C HIS A 24 8.79 -1.33 -3.69
N ILE A 25 7.69 -2.04 -3.53
CA ILE A 25 7.25 -2.59 -2.25
C ILE A 25 6.85 -4.05 -2.44
N VAL A 26 7.43 -4.92 -1.63
CA VAL A 26 6.94 -6.30 -1.47
C VAL A 26 6.48 -6.45 -0.03
N PHE A 27 5.26 -6.91 0.15
CA PHE A 27 4.72 -7.17 1.48
C PHE A 27 3.94 -8.47 1.53
N ARG A 28 3.98 -9.11 2.69
CA ARG A 28 3.23 -10.31 2.98
C ARG A 28 2.00 -9.98 3.81
N SER A 29 0.87 -10.56 3.44
CA SER A 29 -0.34 -10.56 4.26
C SER A 29 -0.72 -11.97 4.66
N GLU A 30 -1.17 -12.13 5.90
CA GLU A 30 -1.56 -13.42 6.48
C GLU A 30 -2.92 -13.24 7.17
N PHE A 31 -3.87 -14.08 6.82
CA PHE A 31 -5.17 -14.15 7.45
C PHE A 31 -5.32 -15.48 8.15
N VAL A 32 -5.57 -15.43 9.46
CA VAL A 32 -5.79 -16.62 10.30
C VAL A 32 -7.24 -16.59 10.81
N TYR A 33 -7.93 -17.68 10.56
CA TYR A 33 -9.29 -17.89 11.04
C TYR A 33 -9.47 -19.35 11.43
N GLN A 34 -9.79 -19.62 12.69
CA GLN A 34 -9.81 -20.96 13.24
C GLN A 34 -8.45 -21.68 13.01
N ALA A 35 -8.47 -22.88 12.46
CA ALA A 35 -7.28 -23.66 12.12
C ALA A 35 -6.74 -23.36 10.69
N SER A 36 -7.32 -22.37 10.00
CA SER A 36 -6.94 -22.04 8.62
C SER A 36 -6.06 -20.81 8.58
N THR A 37 -4.96 -20.90 7.86
CA THR A 37 -4.06 -19.76 7.59
C THR A 37 -3.94 -19.58 6.09
N ARG A 38 -4.20 -18.37 5.62
CA ARG A 38 -4.01 -17.97 4.23
C ARG A 38 -2.95 -16.90 4.15
N THR A 39 -1.86 -17.18 3.46
CA THR A 39 -0.78 -16.23 3.19
C THR A 39 -0.84 -15.74 1.75
N THR A 40 -0.59 -14.47 1.54
CA THR A 40 -0.52 -13.85 0.21
C THR A 40 0.71 -12.93 0.16
N SER A 41 1.53 -13.10 -0.87
CA SER A 41 2.58 -12.13 -1.21
C SER A 41 2.02 -11.11 -2.17
N ASN A 42 2.34 -9.85 -1.93
CA ASN A 42 1.87 -8.70 -2.69
C ASN A 42 3.09 -7.91 -3.14
N GLU A 43 3.09 -7.49 -4.39
CA GLU A 43 4.12 -6.65 -4.98
C GLU A 43 3.48 -5.39 -5.53
N TRP A 44 4.11 -4.26 -5.29
CA TRP A 44 3.61 -2.98 -5.76
C TRP A 44 4.75 -2.10 -6.28
N TRP A 45 4.53 -1.55 -7.46
CA TRP A 45 5.39 -0.56 -8.09
C TRP A 45 4.61 0.73 -8.28
N VAL A 46 5.23 1.85 -7.96
CA VAL A 46 4.63 3.18 -8.13
C VAL A 46 5.62 4.12 -8.77
N SER A 47 5.19 4.71 -9.88
CA SER A 47 5.87 5.78 -10.59
C SER A 47 4.96 6.99 -10.71
N GLU A 48 5.41 8.08 -11.30
CA GLU A 48 4.56 9.23 -11.58
C GLU A 48 3.46 8.85 -12.58
N GLY A 49 2.20 9.00 -12.15
CA GLY A 49 1.03 8.64 -12.97
C GLY A 49 0.89 7.16 -13.34
N LYS A 50 1.69 6.26 -12.75
CA LYS A 50 1.67 4.82 -13.06
C LYS A 50 1.78 4.00 -11.80
N SER A 51 1.05 2.89 -11.76
CA SER A 51 1.26 1.89 -10.72
C SER A 51 1.00 0.48 -11.23
N LEU A 52 1.68 -0.48 -10.62
CA LEU A 52 1.42 -1.90 -10.78
C LEU A 52 1.18 -2.49 -9.40
N ALA A 53 0.12 -3.27 -9.25
CA ALA A 53 -0.17 -4.05 -8.08
C ALA A 53 -0.34 -5.52 -8.48
N ARG A 54 0.43 -6.40 -7.86
CA ARG A 54 0.33 -7.86 -8.04
C ARG A 54 -0.02 -8.53 -6.73
N GLN A 55 -1.06 -9.34 -6.76
CA GLN A 55 -1.50 -10.13 -5.62
C GLN A 55 -1.81 -11.56 -6.08
N GLY A 56 -0.89 -12.46 -5.84
CA GLY A 56 -1.00 -13.84 -6.34
C GLY A 56 -1.22 -13.88 -7.85
N ASP A 57 -2.38 -14.38 -8.29
CA ASP A 57 -2.76 -14.49 -9.70
C ASP A 57 -3.26 -13.17 -10.33
N ARG A 58 -3.50 -12.16 -9.54
CA ARG A 58 -4.10 -10.90 -9.99
C ARG A 58 -3.04 -9.85 -10.22
N LEU A 59 -3.16 -9.16 -11.36
CA LEU A 59 -2.32 -8.04 -11.75
C LEU A 59 -3.23 -6.86 -12.07
N SER A 60 -2.91 -5.69 -11.53
CA SER A 60 -3.57 -4.44 -11.86
C SER A 60 -2.52 -3.41 -12.25
N ILE A 61 -2.67 -2.81 -13.42
CA ILE A 61 -1.77 -1.77 -13.92
C ILE A 61 -2.59 -0.52 -14.18
N TYR A 62 -2.21 0.57 -13.52
CA TYR A 62 -2.78 1.91 -13.71
C TYR A 62 -1.86 2.73 -14.60
N ARG A 63 -2.40 3.38 -15.61
CA ARG A 63 -1.70 4.24 -16.56
C ARG A 63 -2.49 5.53 -16.76
N GLU A 64 -2.16 6.57 -15.99
CA GLU A 64 -2.78 7.88 -16.12
C GLU A 64 -2.50 8.50 -17.49
N ASP A 65 -1.28 8.35 -17.98
CA ASP A 65 -0.84 8.83 -19.29
C ASP A 65 -1.63 8.26 -20.46
N LEU A 66 -2.21 7.06 -20.31
CA LEU A 66 -3.08 6.41 -21.28
C LEU A 66 -4.57 6.52 -20.93
N GLY A 67 -4.90 7.00 -19.74
CA GLY A 67 -6.27 7.06 -19.22
C GLY A 67 -6.90 5.68 -19.03
N VAL A 68 -6.13 4.66 -18.61
CA VAL A 68 -6.63 3.28 -18.49
C VAL A 68 -6.18 2.58 -17.21
N VAL A 69 -7.00 1.63 -16.78
CA VAL A 69 -6.63 0.58 -15.82
C VAL A 69 -6.77 -0.77 -16.50
N TRP A 70 -5.73 -1.56 -16.47
CA TRP A 70 -5.76 -2.96 -16.86
C TRP A 70 -5.87 -3.85 -15.62
N ARG A 71 -6.78 -4.82 -15.66
CA ARG A 71 -6.88 -5.88 -14.65
C ARG A 71 -6.72 -7.23 -15.32
N ALA A 72 -5.79 -8.04 -14.83
CA ALA A 72 -5.44 -9.29 -15.47
C ALA A 72 -5.42 -10.46 -14.48
N SER A 73 -5.69 -11.67 -15.00
CA SER A 73 -5.35 -12.94 -14.38
C SER A 73 -4.09 -13.48 -15.00
N VAL A 74 -3.03 -13.60 -14.20
CA VAL A 74 -1.74 -14.13 -14.65
C VAL A 74 -1.88 -15.60 -15.09
N LYS A 75 -2.65 -16.37 -14.32
CA LYS A 75 -2.91 -17.79 -14.62
C LYS A 75 -3.70 -18.00 -15.91
N ALA A 76 -4.71 -17.16 -16.16
CA ALA A 76 -5.51 -17.24 -17.36
C ALA A 76 -4.84 -16.59 -18.59
N GLY A 77 -3.83 -15.75 -18.41
CA GLY A 77 -3.20 -14.96 -19.47
C GLY A 77 -4.19 -14.00 -20.14
N THR A 78 -5.16 -13.48 -19.37
CA THR A 78 -6.20 -12.58 -19.88
C THR A 78 -6.29 -11.30 -19.09
N TYR A 79 -6.72 -10.20 -19.74
CA TYR A 79 -6.93 -8.93 -19.08
C TYR A 79 -8.20 -8.22 -19.56
N THR A 80 -8.69 -7.31 -18.73
CA THR A 80 -9.74 -6.35 -19.06
C THR A 80 -9.16 -4.94 -18.99
N GLU A 81 -9.61 -4.06 -19.88
CA GLU A 81 -9.28 -2.65 -19.89
C GLU A 81 -10.49 -1.83 -19.44
N THR A 82 -10.26 -0.89 -18.53
CA THR A 82 -11.25 0.08 -18.09
C THR A 82 -10.68 1.47 -18.34
N LYS A 83 -11.41 2.33 -19.05
CA LYS A 83 -11.03 3.73 -19.23
C LYS A 83 -11.24 4.50 -17.92
N ILE A 84 -10.26 5.32 -17.58
CA ILE A 84 -10.35 6.24 -16.46
C ILE A 84 -10.99 7.52 -17.03
N GLN A 85 -12.08 7.94 -16.44
CA GLN A 85 -12.57 9.29 -16.73
C GLN A 85 -11.65 10.30 -16.05
N PRO A 86 -11.23 11.38 -16.73
CA PRO A 86 -10.43 12.44 -16.12
C PRO A 86 -11.34 13.28 -15.21
N THR A 87 -11.74 12.72 -14.11
CA THR A 87 -12.37 13.45 -13.02
C THR A 87 -11.33 13.47 -11.92
N GLY A 88 -11.02 14.66 -11.40
CA GLY A 88 -10.14 14.84 -10.24
C GLY A 88 -10.64 14.14 -8.96
N GLN A 89 -11.32 13.04 -9.11
CA GLN A 89 -11.66 12.13 -8.03
C GLN A 89 -10.50 11.18 -7.78
N PRO A 90 -10.18 10.92 -6.52
CA PRO A 90 -9.20 9.90 -6.15
C PRO A 90 -9.53 8.61 -6.92
N VAL A 91 -8.52 8.03 -7.54
CA VAL A 91 -8.65 6.71 -8.17
C VAL A 91 -9.28 5.78 -7.15
N PRO A 92 -10.41 5.13 -7.47
CA PRO A 92 -10.96 4.14 -6.57
C PRO A 92 -9.85 3.12 -6.33
N THR A 93 -9.42 2.99 -5.08
CA THR A 93 -8.54 1.90 -4.69
C THR A 93 -9.13 0.63 -5.29
N PRO A 94 -8.36 -0.17 -6.06
CA PRO A 94 -8.92 -1.37 -6.65
C PRO A 94 -9.66 -2.12 -5.56
N PRO A 95 -10.91 -2.57 -5.78
CA PRO A 95 -11.62 -3.32 -4.76
C PRO A 95 -10.69 -4.44 -4.33
N VAL A 96 -10.35 -4.45 -3.05
CA VAL A 96 -9.51 -5.50 -2.47
C VAL A 96 -10.20 -6.81 -2.83
N PRO A 97 -9.55 -7.67 -3.62
CA PRO A 97 -10.19 -8.89 -4.05
C PRO A 97 -10.45 -9.74 -2.82
N GLY A 98 -11.69 -10.04 -2.53
CA GLY A 98 -12.11 -10.78 -1.36
C GLY A 98 -13.05 -10.01 -0.42
N LYS A 99 -13.47 -8.78 -0.74
CA LYS A 99 -14.78 -8.35 -0.25
C LYS A 99 -15.79 -9.32 -0.85
N VAL A 100 -15.95 -10.45 -0.20
CA VAL A 100 -17.28 -11.06 -0.18
C VAL A 100 -18.16 -9.94 0.32
N ASP A 101 -19.09 -9.49 -0.52
CA ASP A 101 -20.08 -8.52 -0.10
C ASP A 101 -20.95 -9.20 0.93
N MET A 102 -20.52 -9.14 2.19
CA MET A 102 -21.23 -9.76 3.30
C MET A 102 -22.48 -8.96 3.67
N HIS A 103 -22.72 -7.80 3.03
CA HIS A 103 -24.03 -7.16 3.06
C HIS A 103 -25.10 -8.04 2.44
N THR A 104 -24.78 -8.84 1.44
CA THR A 104 -25.69 -9.87 0.90
C THR A 104 -25.81 -11.09 1.79
N ALA A 105 -24.86 -11.33 2.71
CA ALA A 105 -24.93 -12.44 3.67
C ALA A 105 -25.52 -12.03 5.04
N GLY A 106 -25.90 -10.78 5.23
CA GLY A 106 -26.62 -10.32 6.43
C GLY A 106 -25.81 -10.25 7.74
N TYR A 107 -24.49 -10.31 7.70
CA TYR A 107 -23.66 -10.44 8.91
C TYR A 107 -22.42 -9.52 8.96
N TYR A 108 -22.37 -8.41 8.22
CA TYR A 108 -21.27 -7.48 8.39
C TYR A 108 -21.72 -6.24 9.14
N TRP A 109 -21.65 -6.35 10.46
CA TRP A 109 -21.67 -5.20 11.34
C TRP A 109 -20.20 -4.83 11.63
N GLU A 110 -19.77 -3.66 11.20
CA GLU A 110 -18.46 -3.13 11.55
C GLU A 110 -18.60 -2.34 12.86
N PRO A 111 -18.10 -2.85 13.98
CA PRO A 111 -18.23 -2.14 15.24
C PRO A 111 -17.45 -0.83 15.20
N SER A 112 -18.05 0.22 15.78
CA SER A 112 -17.33 1.45 16.10
C SER A 112 -16.58 1.21 17.40
N TYR A 113 -15.26 1.20 17.33
CA TYR A 113 -14.39 1.00 18.48
C TYR A 113 -14.00 2.33 19.11
N ASP A 114 -14.02 2.38 20.43
CA ASP A 114 -13.31 3.39 21.20
C ASP A 114 -11.85 2.95 21.37
N TRP A 115 -10.94 3.64 20.70
CA TRP A 115 -9.53 3.24 20.64
C TRP A 115 -8.69 3.88 21.70
N ALA A 116 -7.98 3.06 22.49
CA ALA A 116 -6.88 3.47 23.35
C ALA A 116 -5.54 3.10 22.70
N VAL A 117 -4.79 4.11 22.21
CA VAL A 117 -3.51 3.93 21.53
C VAL A 117 -2.35 4.36 22.41
N LYS A 118 -1.30 3.53 22.51
CA LYS A 118 -0.07 3.84 23.24
C LYS A 118 1.17 3.33 22.52
N ALA A 119 2.29 4.02 22.65
CA ALA A 119 3.58 3.47 22.28
C ALA A 119 3.93 2.30 23.21
N SER A 120 4.37 1.17 22.66
CA SER A 120 4.79 0.01 23.47
C SER A 120 6.17 0.17 24.08
N GLY A 121 6.98 1.10 23.57
CA GLY A 121 8.40 1.26 23.89
C GLY A 121 9.30 0.34 23.06
N GLN A 122 8.76 -0.55 22.26
CA GLN A 122 9.54 -1.41 21.38
C GLN A 122 9.95 -0.70 20.10
N SER A 123 11.12 -1.04 19.60
CA SER A 123 11.66 -0.61 18.31
C SER A 123 12.14 -1.81 17.51
N SER A 124 12.11 -1.71 16.19
CA SER A 124 12.56 -2.76 15.26
C SER A 124 13.04 -2.12 13.96
N THR A 125 13.70 -2.92 13.14
CA THR A 125 14.00 -2.55 11.75
C THR A 125 13.13 -3.39 10.82
N ILE A 126 12.36 -2.72 9.96
CA ILE A 126 11.49 -3.37 8.98
C ILE A 126 11.86 -2.85 7.60
N ALA A 127 12.18 -3.74 6.66
CA ALA A 127 12.66 -3.38 5.32
C ALA A 127 13.75 -2.30 5.35
N GLY A 128 14.73 -2.43 6.27
CA GLY A 128 15.83 -1.49 6.45
C GLY A 128 15.46 -0.15 7.10
N ARG A 129 14.22 0.04 7.56
CA ARG A 129 13.76 1.30 8.19
C ARG A 129 13.64 1.14 9.71
N PRO A 130 14.11 2.12 10.50
CA PRO A 130 13.83 2.15 11.92
C PRO A 130 12.35 2.41 12.16
N CYS A 131 11.77 1.61 13.05
CA CYS A 131 10.34 1.63 13.36
C CYS A 131 10.10 1.60 14.87
N ARG A 132 8.98 2.19 15.29
CA ARG A 132 8.47 2.16 16.67
C ARG A 132 7.10 1.49 16.69
N GLU A 133 6.89 0.63 17.67
CA GLU A 133 5.62 -0.06 17.82
C GLU A 133 4.60 0.78 18.60
N PHE A 134 3.38 0.74 18.11
CA PHE A 134 2.18 1.20 18.82
C PHE A 134 1.25 0.01 19.02
N VAL A 135 0.59 0.00 20.18
CA VAL A 135 -0.45 -0.96 20.52
C VAL A 135 -1.73 -0.19 20.77
N ALA A 136 -2.80 -0.62 20.12
CA ALA A 136 -4.14 -0.11 20.32
C ALA A 136 -5.06 -1.22 20.81
N THR A 137 -5.92 -0.87 21.76
CA THR A 137 -7.04 -1.71 22.17
C THR A 137 -8.32 -0.96 21.88
N GLY A 138 -9.24 -1.62 21.21
CA GLY A 138 -10.55 -1.08 20.89
C GLY A 138 -11.63 -1.94 21.52
N ASP A 139 -12.56 -1.28 22.19
CA ASP A 139 -13.70 -1.91 22.85
C ASP A 139 -14.97 -1.50 22.14
N ALA A 140 -15.86 -2.44 21.93
CA ALA A 140 -17.18 -2.25 21.35
C ALA A 140 -18.16 -3.25 21.97
N ASP A 141 -19.46 -2.95 21.97
CA ASP A 141 -20.50 -3.71 22.67
C ASP A 141 -20.46 -5.24 22.47
N TYR A 142 -19.94 -5.70 21.33
CA TYR A 142 -19.94 -7.13 20.96
C TYR A 142 -18.61 -7.65 20.41
N ALA A 143 -17.54 -6.86 20.50
CA ALA A 143 -16.23 -7.27 20.01
C ALA A 143 -15.11 -6.49 20.67
N GLU A 144 -14.03 -7.18 20.97
CA GLU A 144 -12.77 -6.56 21.32
C GLU A 144 -11.82 -6.61 20.12
N SER A 145 -11.01 -5.56 19.95
CA SER A 145 -9.97 -5.55 18.93
C SER A 145 -8.66 -5.12 19.53
N ARG A 146 -7.61 -5.83 19.20
CA ARG A 146 -6.24 -5.48 19.53
C ARG A 146 -5.44 -5.32 18.26
N VAL A 147 -4.75 -4.20 18.16
CA VAL A 147 -3.91 -3.89 17.01
C VAL A 147 -2.51 -3.56 17.50
N SER A 148 -1.49 -4.23 16.96
CA SER A 148 -0.11 -3.75 17.03
C SER A 148 0.31 -3.27 15.65
N PHE A 149 1.00 -2.13 15.56
CA PHE A 149 1.46 -1.61 14.29
C PHE A 149 2.77 -0.84 14.43
N TRP A 150 3.53 -0.79 13.35
CA TRP A 150 4.87 -0.25 13.30
C TRP A 150 4.90 1.03 12.47
N ALA A 151 5.13 2.16 13.15
CA ALA A 151 5.35 3.46 12.56
C ALA A 151 6.83 3.63 12.24
N CYS A 152 7.15 3.72 10.96
CA CYS A 152 8.52 3.69 10.45
C CYS A 152 8.89 5.01 9.78
N ASP A 153 10.18 5.35 9.82
CA ASP A 153 10.66 6.57 9.14
C ASP A 153 10.51 6.42 7.63
N PRO A 154 10.02 7.47 6.93
CA PRO A 154 9.92 7.49 5.48
C PRO A 154 11.27 7.29 4.78
N LEU A 155 11.25 6.80 3.54
CA LEU A 155 12.44 6.80 2.69
C LEU A 155 12.80 8.23 2.30
N PRO A 156 14.08 8.64 2.46
CA PRO A 156 14.53 9.96 2.03
C PRO A 156 14.27 10.18 0.53
N GLY A 157 13.74 11.36 0.19
CA GLY A 157 13.46 11.72 -1.21
C GLY A 157 12.23 11.08 -1.84
N VAL A 158 11.51 10.22 -1.12
CA VAL A 158 10.27 9.60 -1.57
C VAL A 158 9.09 10.30 -0.93
N THR A 159 8.23 10.89 -1.75
CA THR A 159 7.03 11.62 -1.30
C THR A 159 5.79 10.72 -1.22
N ARG A 160 5.84 9.55 -1.84
CA ARG A 160 4.71 8.61 -1.89
C ARG A 160 4.69 7.74 -0.65
N ASN A 161 3.59 7.82 0.08
CA ASN A 161 3.39 7.05 1.29
C ASN A 161 2.75 5.68 0.97
N PRO A 162 3.39 4.54 1.30
CA PRO A 162 2.85 3.21 1.03
C PRO A 162 1.77 2.77 2.00
N THR A 163 1.46 3.56 3.03
CA THR A 163 0.59 3.18 4.15
C THR A 163 -0.77 2.65 3.71
N ASP A 164 -1.43 3.32 2.74
CA ASP A 164 -2.73 2.87 2.23
C ASP A 164 -2.67 1.46 1.62
N THR A 165 -1.61 1.20 0.88
CA THR A 165 -1.40 -0.11 0.22
C THR A 165 -1.10 -1.19 1.25
N VAL A 166 -0.22 -0.91 2.21
CA VAL A 166 0.14 -1.86 3.28
C VAL A 166 -1.05 -2.11 4.20
N ALA A 167 -1.87 -1.10 4.48
CA ALA A 167 -3.09 -1.23 5.28
C ALA A 167 -4.26 -1.88 4.52
N ALA A 168 -4.19 -1.99 3.19
CA ALA A 168 -5.31 -2.51 2.39
C ALA A 168 -5.85 -3.88 2.87
N PRO A 169 -5.01 -4.86 3.27
CA PRO A 169 -5.48 -6.14 3.78
C PRO A 169 -6.20 -6.06 5.13
N LEU A 170 -5.92 -5.05 5.97
CA LEU A 170 -6.61 -4.87 7.24
C LEU A 170 -8.11 -4.72 6.99
N ARG A 171 -8.92 -5.36 7.82
CA ARG A 171 -10.36 -5.52 7.52
C ARG A 171 -11.18 -4.33 7.96
N SER A 172 -10.93 -3.82 9.16
CA SER A 172 -11.74 -2.77 9.76
C SER A 172 -11.36 -1.37 9.25
N ALA A 173 -12.35 -0.60 8.78
CA ALA A 173 -12.17 0.80 8.44
C ALA A 173 -11.81 1.63 9.68
N SER A 174 -12.37 1.29 10.85
CA SER A 174 -12.06 1.91 12.13
C SER A 174 -10.60 1.70 12.51
N VAL A 175 -10.06 0.48 12.33
CA VAL A 175 -8.62 0.18 12.53
C VAL A 175 -7.75 1.02 11.61
N LYS A 176 -8.07 1.07 10.31
CA LYS A 176 -7.31 1.87 9.34
C LYS A 176 -7.29 3.34 9.72
N LYS A 177 -8.45 3.89 10.04
CA LYS A 177 -8.57 5.30 10.47
C LYS A 177 -7.72 5.57 11.71
N MET A 178 -7.79 4.73 12.73
CA MET A 178 -7.00 4.85 13.95
C MET A 178 -5.50 4.82 13.66
N ILE A 179 -5.03 3.89 12.81
CA ILE A 179 -3.63 3.82 12.39
C ILE A 179 -3.22 5.12 11.67
N PHE A 180 -3.98 5.58 10.68
CA PHE A 180 -3.66 6.79 9.92
C PHE A 180 -3.61 8.04 10.79
N ASP A 181 -4.57 8.20 11.69
CA ASP A 181 -4.61 9.32 12.64
C ASP A 181 -3.38 9.29 13.57
N THR A 182 -2.93 8.11 13.98
CA THR A 182 -1.73 7.95 14.81
C THR A 182 -0.46 8.28 14.03
N LEU A 183 -0.30 7.75 12.82
CA LEU A 183 0.88 8.01 11.99
C LEU A 183 1.01 9.50 11.65
N ALA A 184 -0.12 10.18 11.38
CA ALA A 184 -0.14 11.62 11.12
C ALA A 184 0.38 12.43 12.32
N LYS A 185 -0.02 12.06 13.55
CA LYS A 185 0.47 12.69 14.80
C LYS A 185 1.96 12.43 15.05
N HIS A 186 2.53 11.42 14.42
CA HIS A 186 3.95 11.07 14.55
C HIS A 186 4.77 11.45 13.30
N GLY A 187 4.49 12.63 12.72
CA GLY A 187 5.29 13.21 11.66
C GLY A 187 5.08 12.58 10.29
N GLY A 188 3.95 11.95 10.06
CA GLY A 188 3.66 11.28 8.78
C GLY A 188 4.47 9.99 8.58
N ALA A 189 4.79 9.30 9.67
CA ALA A 189 5.44 8.00 9.62
C ALA A 189 4.68 7.02 8.70
N TRP A 190 5.39 6.03 8.16
CA TRP A 190 4.83 5.03 7.28
C TRP A 190 4.44 3.75 8.03
N LEU A 191 3.32 3.14 7.66
CA LEU A 191 2.98 1.80 8.12
C LEU A 191 3.77 0.76 7.33
N LEU A 192 4.62 -0.02 8.03
CA LEU A 192 5.35 -1.12 7.38
C LEU A 192 5.01 -2.51 7.97
N ALA A 193 4.34 -2.57 9.10
CA ALA A 193 3.74 -3.81 9.60
C ALA A 193 2.57 -3.51 10.52
N ALA A 194 1.60 -4.41 10.53
CA ALA A 194 0.50 -4.42 11.50
C ALA A 194 -0.02 -5.84 11.73
N GLU A 195 -0.52 -6.05 12.94
CA GLU A 195 -1.32 -7.20 13.30
C GLU A 195 -2.64 -6.70 13.90
N GLU A 196 -3.76 -7.13 13.33
CA GLU A 196 -5.10 -6.85 13.80
C GLU A 196 -5.71 -8.16 14.30
N GLN A 197 -6.03 -8.23 15.57
CA GLN A 197 -6.75 -9.35 16.19
C GLN A 197 -8.13 -8.86 16.60
N GLN A 198 -9.16 -9.53 16.10
CA GLN A 198 -10.55 -9.29 16.46
C GLN A 198 -11.11 -10.48 17.21
N GLU A 199 -11.71 -10.22 18.35
CA GLU A 199 -12.35 -11.20 19.23
C GLU A 199 -13.87 -10.91 19.31
N PRO A 200 -14.66 -11.38 18.32
CA PRO A 200 -16.10 -11.24 18.37
C PRO A 200 -16.69 -12.10 19.49
N ALA A 201 -17.72 -11.61 20.19
CA ALA A 201 -18.33 -12.33 21.31
C ALA A 201 -18.93 -13.69 20.93
N ILE A 202 -19.33 -13.86 19.68
CA ILE A 202 -20.06 -15.06 19.20
C ILE A 202 -19.40 -15.79 18.03
N ALA A 203 -18.19 -15.36 17.64
CA ALA A 203 -17.46 -15.96 16.51
C ALA A 203 -16.00 -16.21 16.88
N PRO A 204 -15.30 -17.10 16.19
CA PRO A 204 -13.87 -17.32 16.42
C PRO A 204 -13.03 -16.07 16.19
N THR A 205 -11.94 -15.96 16.94
CA THR A 205 -10.93 -14.92 16.76
C THR A 205 -10.40 -14.92 15.34
N MET A 206 -10.27 -13.73 14.79
CA MET A 206 -9.66 -13.47 13.49
C MET A 206 -8.38 -12.69 13.67
N VAL A 207 -7.32 -13.10 12.95
CA VAL A 207 -6.06 -12.36 12.95
C VAL A 207 -5.68 -12.01 11.52
N MET A 208 -5.37 -10.74 11.30
CA MET A 208 -4.79 -10.25 10.05
C MET A 208 -3.42 -9.68 10.34
N ARG A 209 -2.40 -10.17 9.62
CA ARG A 209 -1.03 -9.65 9.69
C ARG A 209 -0.64 -9.10 8.35
N VAL A 210 0.07 -7.98 8.36
CA VAL A 210 0.75 -7.41 7.20
C VAL A 210 2.17 -7.05 7.58
N ARG A 211 3.12 -7.31 6.70
CA ARG A 211 4.52 -6.93 6.91
C ARG A 211 5.22 -6.68 5.60
N VAL A 212 5.87 -5.53 5.50
CA VAL A 212 6.72 -5.20 4.37
C VAL A 212 8.03 -5.97 4.48
N GLU A 213 8.40 -6.65 3.41
CA GLU A 213 9.63 -7.43 3.27
C GLU A 213 10.69 -6.62 2.51
N THR A 214 10.26 -5.89 1.46
CA THR A 214 11.12 -5.04 0.65
C THR A 214 10.50 -3.66 0.49
N LEU A 215 11.32 -2.63 0.63
CA LEU A 215 10.94 -1.22 0.41
C LEU A 215 12.13 -0.49 -0.21
N GLU A 216 12.04 -0.19 -1.47
CA GLU A 216 13.15 0.35 -2.26
C GLU A 216 12.71 1.55 -3.10
N ALA A 217 13.57 2.57 -3.14
CA ALA A 217 13.47 3.70 -4.04
C ALA A 217 14.41 3.46 -5.24
N VAL A 218 13.88 2.88 -6.30
CA VAL A 218 14.65 2.43 -7.48
C VAL A 218 13.92 2.77 -8.76
N THR A 219 14.62 2.77 -9.89
CA THR A 219 13.97 2.90 -11.19
C THR A 219 13.28 1.58 -11.56
N ALA A 220 12.02 1.65 -11.91
CA ALA A 220 11.28 0.46 -12.36
C ALA A 220 11.89 -0.12 -13.63
N PRO A 221 12.06 -1.45 -13.73
CA PRO A 221 12.52 -2.09 -14.96
C PRO A 221 11.65 -1.72 -16.17
N PRO A 222 12.22 -1.66 -17.37
CA PRO A 222 11.43 -1.46 -18.59
C PRO A 222 10.28 -2.47 -18.70
N GLY A 223 9.10 -1.99 -19.09
CA GLY A 223 7.92 -2.85 -19.24
C GLY A 223 7.14 -3.11 -17.94
N THR A 224 7.63 -2.65 -16.77
CA THR A 224 6.92 -2.84 -15.48
C THR A 224 5.46 -2.39 -15.53
N PHE A 225 5.19 -1.25 -16.16
CA PHE A 225 3.84 -0.67 -16.25
C PHE A 225 3.14 -0.98 -17.57
N GLU A 226 3.48 -2.08 -18.21
CA GLU A 226 2.91 -2.50 -19.49
C GLU A 226 2.22 -3.87 -19.35
N MET A 227 1.16 -4.05 -20.13
CA MET A 227 0.52 -5.36 -20.19
C MET A 227 1.44 -6.34 -20.90
N PRO A 228 1.76 -7.50 -20.31
CA PRO A 228 2.59 -8.50 -20.98
C PRO A 228 2.01 -8.87 -22.36
N PRO A 229 2.84 -8.92 -23.42
CA PRO A 229 2.36 -9.13 -24.79
C PRO A 229 1.70 -10.50 -25.01
N THR A 230 1.92 -11.44 -24.11
CA THR A 230 1.29 -12.77 -24.13
C THR A 230 -0.16 -12.77 -23.61
N PHE A 231 -0.61 -11.69 -22.97
CA PHE A 231 -1.95 -11.62 -22.42
C PHE A 231 -2.96 -11.22 -23.49
N LYS A 232 -4.10 -11.89 -23.51
CA LYS A 232 -5.20 -11.61 -24.42
C LYS A 232 -6.26 -10.78 -23.74
N GLN A 233 -6.76 -9.76 -24.43
CA GLN A 233 -7.90 -9.00 -23.92
C GLN A 233 -9.11 -9.93 -23.84
N ALA A 234 -9.72 -10.04 -22.65
CA ALA A 234 -10.96 -10.78 -22.52
C ALA A 234 -12.05 -10.08 -23.33
N GLY A 235 -12.81 -10.83 -24.11
CA GLY A 235 -13.87 -10.29 -24.95
C GLY A 235 -14.85 -9.44 -24.14
N ARG A 236 -15.31 -8.36 -24.77
CA ARG A 236 -16.42 -7.53 -24.29
C ARG A 236 -17.71 -8.30 -24.32
#